data_bb186ed45ae7aa8f2bdb9722938fd4d3
#
_entry.id   bb186ed45ae7aa8f2bdb9722938fd4d3
#
_cell.length_a   1.000
_cell.length_b   1.000
_cell.length_c   1.000
_cell.angle_alpha   90.00
_cell.angle_beta   90.00
_cell.angle_gamma   90.00
#
_symmetry.space_group_name_H-M   'P 1'
#
loop_
_entity.id
_entity.type
_entity.pdbx_description
1 polymer ?
#
loop_
_entity_poly.entity_id
_entity_poly.type
_entity_poly.pdbx_seq_one_letter_code
_entity_poly.pdbx_strand_id
1 'polypeptide(L)'
;MKKIVFFAACLTVITFACNNHPYKATNKVYKKQVKQYLSTIGTIPPATIVNDTIPPSPYWVGTTNFGIRKPSYVIIHHTAQHNTEQTLKTFTLPRTAVSAHYVIGSDGKVFQMLNDYFRGQHAGLSRWGNQLDMNSASIGIELDNNGFEYFEQAQINSLLVVLGKLKKDYNIPTANFIGHGDIAPTRKNDPNWRFPWKLLAEKGFGLWYDELRDTVPAQFNHITGLRIVGYDIKDTSAAIVAFKRHFLQDTTRGMTPLGREILFNLHKKYF
;
A
#
# COMPACT_ATOMS: atom_id res chain seq x y z
N MET A 1 -69.30 -40.60 -19.06
CA MET A 1 -67.94 -40.66 -18.57
C MET A 1 -67.37 -39.24 -18.63
N LYS A 2 -67.31 -38.51 -17.46
CA LYS A 2 -66.76 -37.14 -17.37
C LYS A 2 -65.31 -37.25 -16.95
N LYS A 3 -64.39 -36.76 -17.81
CA LYS A 3 -62.99 -36.67 -17.49
C LYS A 3 -62.73 -35.41 -16.65
N ILE A 4 -62.27 -35.61 -15.41
CA ILE A 4 -61.83 -34.54 -14.53
C ILE A 4 -60.36 -34.32 -14.84
N VAL A 5 -59.98 -33.08 -15.31
CA VAL A 5 -58.62 -32.65 -15.52
C VAL A 5 -58.18 -31.91 -14.26
N PHE A 6 -57.21 -32.49 -13.54
CA PHE A 6 -56.53 -31.80 -12.40
C PHE A 6 -55.44 -30.83 -12.92
N PHE A 7 -55.68 -29.56 -12.73
CA PHE A 7 -54.63 -28.54 -12.94
C PHE A 7 -53.79 -28.43 -11.66
N ALA A 8 -52.58 -28.94 -11.71
CA ALA A 8 -51.61 -28.71 -10.64
C ALA A 8 -50.97 -27.33 -10.82
N ALA A 9 -51.35 -26.36 -9.99
CA ALA A 9 -50.73 -25.06 -9.93
C ALA A 9 -49.38 -25.22 -9.19
N CYS A 10 -48.27 -25.20 -9.93
CA CYS A 10 -46.91 -25.04 -9.34
C CYS A 10 -46.75 -23.63 -8.82
N LEU A 11 -46.82 -23.46 -7.50
CA LEU A 11 -46.50 -22.21 -6.81
C LEU A 11 -44.96 -22.10 -6.75
N THR A 12 -44.35 -21.40 -7.68
CA THR A 12 -42.94 -21.04 -7.60
C THR A 12 -42.76 -19.94 -6.55
N VAL A 13 -42.28 -20.36 -5.37
CA VAL A 13 -41.84 -19.42 -4.33
C VAL A 13 -40.53 -18.80 -4.80
N ILE A 14 -40.60 -17.60 -5.35
CA ILE A 14 -39.41 -16.77 -5.61
C ILE A 14 -38.93 -16.26 -4.26
N THR A 15 -37.94 -16.95 -3.66
CA THR A 15 -37.22 -16.43 -2.52
C THR A 15 -36.35 -15.26 -3.00
N PHE A 16 -36.81 -14.04 -2.76
CA PHE A 16 -35.96 -12.86 -2.81
C PHE A 16 -34.90 -13.06 -1.71
N ALA A 17 -33.75 -13.61 -2.06
CA ALA A 17 -32.56 -13.51 -1.23
C ALA A 17 -32.22 -12.00 -1.13
N CYS A 18 -32.65 -11.36 -0.04
CA CYS A 18 -32.17 -10.05 0.33
C CYS A 18 -30.65 -10.18 0.46
N ASN A 19 -29.93 -9.75 -0.56
CA ASN A 19 -28.49 -9.71 -0.57
C ASN A 19 -28.06 -8.64 0.44
N ASN A 20 -28.04 -9.00 1.74
CA ASN A 20 -27.62 -8.14 2.84
C ASN A 20 -26.11 -8.00 2.78
N HIS A 21 -25.62 -7.17 1.83
CA HIS A 21 -24.21 -6.80 1.76
C HIS A 21 -23.83 -6.11 3.09
N PRO A 22 -22.95 -6.71 3.91
CA PRO A 22 -22.70 -6.25 5.28
C PRO A 22 -22.16 -4.80 5.35
N TYR A 23 -21.55 -4.32 4.26
CA TYR A 23 -20.99 -2.97 4.16
C TYR A 23 -21.87 -1.99 3.37
N LYS A 24 -23.16 -2.28 3.14
CA LYS A 24 -24.08 -1.42 2.37
C LYS A 24 -24.17 0.00 2.93
N ALA A 25 -24.26 0.13 4.27
CA ALA A 25 -24.32 1.42 4.93
C ALA A 25 -23.02 2.22 4.74
N THR A 26 -21.87 1.60 4.98
CA THR A 26 -20.55 2.21 4.80
C THR A 26 -20.31 2.62 3.35
N ASN A 27 -20.67 1.78 2.39
CA ASN A 27 -20.54 2.09 0.97
C ASN A 27 -21.40 3.29 0.56
N LYS A 28 -22.58 3.48 1.18
CA LYS A 28 -23.42 4.67 0.96
C LYS A 28 -22.70 5.94 1.48
N VAL A 29 -22.09 5.87 2.68
CA VAL A 29 -21.33 6.99 3.24
C VAL A 29 -20.13 7.30 2.36
N TYR A 30 -19.34 6.30 1.95
CA TYR A 30 -18.20 6.45 1.03
C TYR A 30 -18.60 7.21 -0.24
N LYS A 31 -19.64 6.77 -0.94
CA LYS A 31 -20.13 7.41 -2.17
C LYS A 31 -20.54 8.88 -1.93
N LYS A 32 -21.18 9.15 -0.79
CA LYS A 32 -21.55 10.53 -0.41
C LYS A 32 -20.33 11.41 -0.19
N GLN A 33 -19.31 10.91 0.53
CA GLN A 33 -18.06 11.63 0.77
C GLN A 33 -17.31 11.91 -0.52
N VAL A 34 -17.19 10.92 -1.42
CA VAL A 34 -16.57 11.12 -2.75
C VAL A 34 -17.24 12.27 -3.49
N LYS A 35 -18.59 12.25 -3.57
CA LYS A 35 -19.35 13.32 -4.24
C LYS A 35 -19.12 14.67 -3.59
N GLN A 36 -19.08 14.72 -2.26
CA GLN A 36 -18.83 15.94 -1.49
C GLN A 36 -17.42 16.49 -1.75
N TYR A 37 -16.37 15.65 -1.72
CA TYR A 37 -15.00 16.08 -1.98
C TYR A 37 -14.83 16.61 -3.41
N LEU A 38 -15.39 15.92 -4.41
CA LEU A 38 -15.35 16.40 -5.80
C LEU A 38 -16.06 17.75 -5.95
N SER A 39 -17.22 17.93 -5.30
CA SER A 39 -17.93 19.21 -5.30
C SER A 39 -17.11 20.31 -4.61
N THR A 40 -16.53 20.01 -3.44
CA THR A 40 -15.71 20.98 -2.68
C THR A 40 -14.48 21.39 -3.50
N ILE A 41 -13.75 20.45 -4.10
CA ILE A 41 -12.59 20.79 -4.94
C ILE A 41 -12.99 21.68 -6.10
N GLY A 42 -14.13 21.43 -6.74
CA GLY A 42 -14.63 22.24 -7.84
C GLY A 42 -15.05 23.67 -7.44
N THR A 43 -15.28 23.92 -6.16
CA THR A 43 -15.65 25.25 -5.64
C THR A 43 -14.50 26.02 -4.99
N ILE A 44 -13.33 25.38 -4.80
CA ILE A 44 -12.15 26.08 -4.26
C ILE A 44 -11.71 27.11 -5.31
N PRO A 45 -11.69 28.42 -4.94
CA PRO A 45 -11.24 29.45 -5.87
C PRO A 45 -9.75 29.28 -6.19
N PRO A 46 -9.29 29.77 -7.33
CA PRO A 46 -7.88 29.84 -7.65
C PRO A 46 -7.11 30.58 -6.57
N ALA A 47 -5.87 30.12 -6.29
CA ALA A 47 -5.01 30.83 -5.36
C ALA A 47 -4.72 32.24 -5.87
N THR A 48 -5.01 33.26 -5.06
CA THR A 48 -4.65 34.64 -5.37
C THR A 48 -3.30 34.93 -4.70
N ILE A 49 -2.28 35.08 -5.55
CA ILE A 49 -0.97 35.55 -5.08
C ILE A 49 -1.02 37.07 -5.17
N VAL A 50 -1.12 37.74 -4.03
CA VAL A 50 -1.15 39.20 -3.94
C VAL A 50 -0.03 39.67 -3.03
N ASN A 51 0.78 40.60 -3.51
CA ASN A 51 1.67 41.41 -2.69
C ASN A 51 1.76 42.81 -3.31
N ASP A 52 2.44 43.75 -2.64
CA ASP A 52 2.52 45.16 -3.06
C ASP A 52 3.16 45.36 -4.45
N THR A 53 3.84 44.35 -4.98
CA THR A 53 4.57 44.40 -6.26
C THR A 53 3.93 43.60 -7.38
N ILE A 54 2.99 42.67 -7.07
CA ILE A 54 2.33 41.81 -8.03
C ILE A 54 0.83 42.13 -8.05
N PRO A 55 0.32 42.85 -9.09
CA PRO A 55 -1.10 43.10 -9.19
C PRO A 55 -1.88 41.79 -9.41
N PRO A 56 -3.11 41.66 -8.86
CA PRO A 56 -3.94 40.51 -9.09
C PRO A 56 -4.31 40.40 -10.58
N SER A 57 -4.37 39.15 -11.08
CA SER A 57 -4.92 38.92 -12.42
C SER A 57 -6.41 39.32 -12.46
N PRO A 58 -6.87 40.03 -13.49
CA PRO A 58 -8.26 40.49 -13.61
C PRO A 58 -9.24 39.33 -13.81
N TYR A 59 -8.78 38.14 -14.17
CA TYR A 59 -9.62 36.96 -14.40
C TYR A 59 -8.84 35.67 -14.30
N TRP A 60 -9.56 34.61 -14.01
CA TRP A 60 -9.06 33.23 -14.02
C TRP A 60 -8.90 32.71 -15.45
N VAL A 61 -7.78 32.03 -15.72
CA VAL A 61 -7.55 31.32 -16.98
C VAL A 61 -7.29 29.84 -16.68
N GLY A 62 -8.27 29.00 -16.98
CA GLY A 62 -8.18 27.55 -16.81
C GLY A 62 -7.47 26.88 -17.99
N THR A 63 -6.53 25.97 -17.71
CA THR A 63 -5.99 25.05 -18.72
C THR A 63 -6.89 23.84 -18.87
N THR A 64 -6.93 23.23 -20.06
CA THR A 64 -7.57 21.93 -20.32
C THR A 64 -6.58 20.76 -20.22
N ASN A 65 -5.27 21.05 -20.02
CA ASN A 65 -4.19 20.06 -19.98
C ASN A 65 -3.87 19.67 -18.54
N PHE A 66 -4.78 18.91 -17.89
CA PHE A 66 -4.57 18.41 -16.55
C PHE A 66 -5.18 17.01 -16.37
N GLY A 67 -4.84 16.33 -15.30
CA GLY A 67 -5.35 15.01 -14.97
C GLY A 67 -5.36 14.75 -13.46
N ILE A 68 -5.77 13.55 -13.10
CA ILE A 68 -5.74 13.08 -11.71
C ILE A 68 -4.31 12.65 -11.37
N ARG A 69 -3.87 12.92 -10.12
CA ARG A 69 -2.58 12.49 -9.62
C ARG A 69 -2.51 10.97 -9.52
N LYS A 70 -1.41 10.36 -10.00
CA LYS A 70 -1.16 8.93 -9.93
C LYS A 70 -0.30 8.58 -8.70
N PRO A 71 -0.58 7.45 -8.02
CA PRO A 71 0.33 6.91 -7.02
C PRO A 71 1.65 6.47 -7.69
N SER A 72 2.76 6.65 -6.98
CA SER A 72 4.09 6.30 -7.46
C SER A 72 4.77 5.22 -6.60
N TYR A 73 4.16 4.81 -5.49
CA TYR A 73 4.63 3.77 -4.57
C TYR A 73 3.53 2.79 -4.24
N VAL A 74 3.92 1.59 -3.85
CA VAL A 74 3.08 0.61 -3.15
C VAL A 74 3.71 0.29 -1.80
N ILE A 75 2.93 0.43 -0.72
CA ILE A 75 3.36 0.07 0.62
C ILE A 75 2.62 -1.20 1.04
N ILE A 76 3.41 -2.22 1.36
CA ILE A 76 2.91 -3.52 1.81
C ILE A 76 2.90 -3.55 3.34
N HIS A 77 1.78 -4.00 3.90
CA HIS A 77 1.53 -4.11 5.33
C HIS A 77 1.15 -5.53 5.70
N HIS A 78 1.19 -5.84 7.00
CA HIS A 78 0.38 -6.88 7.60
C HIS A 78 -0.57 -6.26 8.62
N THR A 79 -1.75 -6.84 8.77
CA THR A 79 -2.85 -6.25 9.56
C THR A 79 -2.60 -6.26 11.07
N ALA A 80 -1.81 -7.21 11.57
CA ALA A 80 -1.66 -7.51 13.00
C ALA A 80 -3.03 -7.71 13.70
N GLN A 81 -4.02 -8.28 12.98
CA GLN A 81 -5.36 -8.57 13.46
C GLN A 81 -5.65 -10.07 13.39
N HIS A 82 -6.76 -10.49 13.99
CA HIS A 82 -7.08 -11.92 14.07
C HIS A 82 -7.63 -12.51 12.77
N ASN A 83 -8.26 -11.69 11.93
CA ASN A 83 -8.81 -12.12 10.64
C ASN A 83 -9.17 -10.93 9.75
N THR A 84 -9.44 -11.25 8.49
CA THR A 84 -9.82 -10.29 7.45
C THR A 84 -11.07 -9.48 7.82
N GLU A 85 -12.10 -10.10 8.39
CA GLU A 85 -13.34 -9.41 8.75
C GLU A 85 -13.11 -8.31 9.79
N GLN A 86 -12.26 -8.59 10.79
CA GLN A 86 -11.86 -7.58 11.79
C GLN A 86 -11.16 -6.40 11.12
N THR A 87 -10.28 -6.65 10.16
CA THR A 87 -9.57 -5.61 9.40
C THR A 87 -10.53 -4.75 8.59
N LEU A 88 -11.43 -5.38 7.83
CA LEU A 88 -12.44 -4.67 7.04
C LEU A 88 -13.32 -3.79 7.94
N LYS A 89 -13.75 -4.33 9.09
CA LYS A 89 -14.53 -3.56 10.09
C LYS A 89 -13.72 -2.39 10.65
N THR A 90 -12.47 -2.61 11.03
CA THR A 90 -11.58 -1.56 11.57
C THR A 90 -11.48 -0.38 10.59
N PHE A 91 -11.28 -0.63 9.32
CA PHE A 91 -11.10 0.40 8.30
C PHE A 91 -12.41 1.10 7.89
N THR A 92 -13.56 0.61 8.34
CA THR A 92 -14.85 1.28 8.14
C THR A 92 -15.26 2.16 9.31
N LEU A 93 -14.54 2.12 10.43
CA LEU A 93 -14.87 2.89 11.64
C LEU A 93 -14.15 4.24 11.65
N PRO A 94 -14.89 5.39 11.65
CA PRO A 94 -14.26 6.72 11.66
C PRO A 94 -13.27 6.94 12.81
N ARG A 95 -13.54 6.38 14.00
CA ARG A 95 -12.70 6.55 15.19
C ARG A 95 -11.29 5.98 15.06
N THR A 96 -11.06 5.01 14.15
CA THR A 96 -9.74 4.40 13.96
C THR A 96 -8.80 5.29 13.16
N ALA A 97 -9.36 6.17 12.36
CA ALA A 97 -8.63 7.10 11.48
C ALA A 97 -7.58 6.40 10.58
N VAL A 98 -7.77 5.11 10.29
CA VAL A 98 -6.91 4.31 9.40
C VAL A 98 -7.71 3.76 8.22
N SER A 99 -7.04 3.59 7.09
CA SER A 99 -7.61 2.98 5.89
C SER A 99 -6.49 2.42 5.01
N ALA A 100 -6.82 1.46 4.14
CA ALA A 100 -5.95 1.02 3.06
C ALA A 100 -6.72 1.02 1.74
N HIS A 101 -6.00 0.90 0.62
CA HIS A 101 -6.64 0.78 -0.69
C HIS A 101 -7.13 -0.64 -0.91
N TYR A 102 -6.34 -1.62 -0.50
CA TYR A 102 -6.63 -3.04 -0.63
C TYR A 102 -6.42 -3.78 0.69
N VAL A 103 -7.25 -4.78 0.93
CA VAL A 103 -7.05 -5.82 1.95
C VAL A 103 -7.07 -7.16 1.23
N ILE A 104 -6.10 -8.03 1.52
CA ILE A 104 -6.02 -9.38 0.94
C ILE A 104 -6.08 -10.38 2.09
N GLY A 105 -7.13 -11.19 2.09
CA GLY A 105 -7.33 -12.25 3.08
C GLY A 105 -6.29 -13.35 2.96
N SER A 106 -6.10 -14.13 4.02
CA SER A 106 -5.25 -15.32 4.01
C SER A 106 -5.71 -16.36 2.97
N ASP A 107 -7.03 -16.39 2.66
CA ASP A 107 -7.64 -17.20 1.60
C ASP A 107 -7.43 -16.64 0.18
N GLY A 108 -6.73 -15.52 0.05
CA GLY A 108 -6.46 -14.85 -1.23
C GLY A 108 -7.58 -13.94 -1.73
N LYS A 109 -8.68 -13.77 -1.01
CA LYS A 109 -9.73 -12.82 -1.40
C LYS A 109 -9.22 -11.38 -1.35
N VAL A 110 -9.48 -10.62 -2.40
CA VAL A 110 -9.06 -9.23 -2.53
C VAL A 110 -10.25 -8.29 -2.33
N PHE A 111 -10.11 -7.36 -1.40
CA PHE A 111 -11.10 -6.32 -1.11
C PHE A 111 -10.49 -4.95 -1.45
N GLN A 112 -11.05 -4.27 -2.45
CA GLN A 112 -10.71 -2.86 -2.68
C GLN A 112 -11.60 -1.98 -1.79
N MET A 113 -10.99 -1.23 -0.88
CA MET A 113 -11.69 -0.39 0.08
C MET A 113 -11.69 1.09 -0.31
N LEU A 114 -10.68 1.52 -1.07
CA LEU A 114 -10.50 2.91 -1.48
C LEU A 114 -10.10 2.96 -2.95
N ASN A 115 -10.60 3.97 -3.66
CA ASN A 115 -10.14 4.25 -5.02
C ASN A 115 -8.68 4.69 -5.00
N ASP A 116 -7.89 4.21 -5.95
CA ASP A 116 -6.43 4.38 -6.02
C ASP A 116 -5.96 5.84 -6.12
N TYR A 117 -6.84 6.74 -6.58
CA TYR A 117 -6.56 8.17 -6.67
C TYR A 117 -6.82 8.94 -5.38
N PHE A 118 -7.44 8.32 -4.38
CA PHE A 118 -7.67 8.96 -3.09
C PHE A 118 -6.52 8.66 -2.12
N ARG A 119 -6.32 9.57 -1.19
CA ARG A 119 -5.29 9.45 -0.16
C ARG A 119 -5.78 8.51 0.95
N GLY A 120 -5.13 7.35 1.09
CA GLY A 120 -5.34 6.44 2.22
C GLY A 120 -4.59 6.89 3.48
N GLN A 121 -5.03 6.38 4.64
CA GLN A 121 -4.41 6.65 5.94
C GLN A 121 -3.73 5.37 6.47
N HIS A 122 -2.65 4.92 5.80
CA HIS A 122 -1.97 3.65 6.10
C HIS A 122 -0.50 3.79 6.50
N ALA A 123 0.19 4.85 6.05
CA ALA A 123 1.63 5.00 6.26
C ALA A 123 1.98 5.82 7.53
N GLY A 124 1.05 6.66 8.01
CA GLY A 124 1.31 7.55 9.14
C GLY A 124 2.51 8.48 8.90
N LEU A 125 3.21 8.86 9.96
CA LEU A 125 4.48 9.57 9.87
C LEU A 125 5.53 8.61 9.31
N SER A 126 6.00 8.87 8.11
CA SER A 126 6.87 7.96 7.35
C SER A 126 7.69 8.72 6.32
N ARG A 127 8.78 8.09 5.88
CA ARG A 127 9.69 8.67 4.90
C ARG A 127 10.37 7.58 4.07
N TRP A 128 10.54 7.86 2.77
CA TRP A 128 11.39 7.06 1.89
C TRP A 128 12.19 7.98 0.97
N GLY A 129 13.51 7.98 1.09
CA GLY A 129 14.35 8.96 0.42
C GLY A 129 13.94 10.39 0.78
N ASN A 130 13.53 11.16 -0.22
CA ASN A 130 13.04 12.54 -0.05
C ASN A 130 11.51 12.65 0.05
N GLN A 131 10.77 11.53 -0.08
CA GLN A 131 9.32 11.54 0.04
C GLN A 131 8.90 11.48 1.51
N LEU A 132 8.24 12.54 2.00
CA LEU A 132 7.84 12.70 3.41
C LEU A 132 6.35 12.41 3.67
N ASP A 133 5.52 12.38 2.63
CA ASP A 133 4.09 12.03 2.74
C ASP A 133 3.78 10.78 1.91
N MET A 134 4.09 9.61 2.50
CA MET A 134 3.85 8.33 1.84
C MET A 134 2.36 8.03 1.68
N ASN A 135 1.47 8.52 2.55
CA ASN A 135 0.02 8.41 2.37
C ASN A 135 -0.45 9.05 1.05
N SER A 136 0.14 10.18 0.70
CA SER A 136 -0.20 10.90 -0.53
C SER A 136 0.49 10.33 -1.77
N ALA A 137 1.60 9.61 -1.62
CA ALA A 137 2.40 9.11 -2.73
C ALA A 137 2.09 7.66 -3.10
N SER A 138 1.37 6.90 -2.26
CA SER A 138 1.31 5.44 -2.38
C SER A 138 -0.09 4.86 -2.35
N ILE A 139 -0.13 3.59 -2.77
CA ILE A 139 -1.21 2.63 -2.53
C ILE A 139 -0.81 1.76 -1.33
N GLY A 140 -1.65 1.67 -0.29
CA GLY A 140 -1.46 0.74 0.83
C GLY A 140 -2.19 -0.57 0.57
N ILE A 141 -1.49 -1.69 0.77
CA ILE A 141 -2.05 -3.04 0.68
C ILE A 141 -1.83 -3.75 2.00
N GLU A 142 -2.91 -4.16 2.64
CA GLU A 142 -2.91 -4.90 3.89
C GLU A 142 -3.09 -6.40 3.65
N LEU A 143 -2.21 -7.18 4.20
CA LEU A 143 -2.28 -8.64 4.17
C LEU A 143 -2.78 -9.15 5.51
N ASP A 144 -3.83 -9.95 5.50
CA ASP A 144 -4.36 -10.59 6.70
C ASP A 144 -3.31 -11.54 7.28
N ASN A 145 -2.67 -11.12 8.36
CA ASN A 145 -1.60 -11.85 9.04
C ASN A 145 -1.43 -11.23 10.44
N ASN A 146 -1.29 -12.07 11.46
CA ASN A 146 -1.18 -11.63 12.85
C ASN A 146 0.19 -11.01 13.22
N GLY A 147 1.15 -10.98 12.27
CA GLY A 147 2.49 -10.42 12.45
C GLY A 147 3.56 -11.44 12.83
N PHE A 148 3.20 -12.70 13.05
CA PHE A 148 4.13 -13.75 13.51
C PHE A 148 4.13 -15.01 12.63
N GLU A 149 3.12 -15.20 11.80
CA GLU A 149 2.96 -16.37 10.94
C GLU A 149 3.51 -16.13 9.51
N TYR A 150 3.63 -17.23 8.77
CA TYR A 150 3.93 -17.16 7.34
C TYR A 150 2.73 -16.58 6.57
N PHE A 151 3.00 -16.06 5.39
CA PHE A 151 1.97 -15.59 4.47
C PHE A 151 1.50 -16.75 3.60
N GLU A 152 0.19 -16.95 3.51
CA GLU A 152 -0.39 -18.04 2.77
C GLU A 152 -0.14 -17.89 1.25
N GLN A 153 0.09 -19.01 0.57
CA GLN A 153 0.40 -18.99 -0.87
C GLN A 153 -0.72 -18.36 -1.70
N ALA A 154 -2.00 -18.61 -1.33
CA ALA A 154 -3.15 -18.00 -1.98
C ALA A 154 -3.12 -16.47 -1.87
N GLN A 155 -2.75 -15.95 -0.70
CA GLN A 155 -2.60 -14.52 -0.42
C GLN A 155 -1.47 -13.90 -1.25
N ILE A 156 -0.31 -14.56 -1.31
CA ILE A 156 0.84 -14.08 -2.11
C ILE A 156 0.51 -14.11 -3.61
N ASN A 157 -0.18 -15.14 -4.10
CA ASN A 157 -0.61 -15.21 -5.50
C ASN A 157 -1.53 -14.03 -5.85
N SER A 158 -2.50 -13.73 -5.01
CA SER A 158 -3.42 -12.59 -5.19
C SER A 158 -2.68 -11.25 -5.10
N LEU A 159 -1.73 -11.12 -4.17
CA LEU A 159 -0.86 -9.94 -4.07
C LEU A 159 -0.11 -9.70 -5.38
N LEU A 160 0.54 -10.70 -5.95
CA LEU A 160 1.28 -10.56 -7.21
C LEU A 160 0.38 -10.09 -8.37
N VAL A 161 -0.86 -10.56 -8.44
CA VAL A 161 -1.85 -10.09 -9.43
C VAL A 161 -2.18 -8.60 -9.23
N VAL A 162 -2.45 -8.19 -7.99
CA VAL A 162 -2.73 -6.78 -7.65
C VAL A 162 -1.52 -5.90 -7.96
N LEU A 163 -0.31 -6.32 -7.56
CA LEU A 163 0.93 -5.58 -7.84
C LEU A 163 1.18 -5.42 -9.35
N GLY A 164 0.95 -6.48 -10.13
CA GLY A 164 1.08 -6.45 -11.60
C GLY A 164 0.13 -5.43 -12.23
N LYS A 165 -1.14 -5.42 -11.79
CA LYS A 165 -2.13 -4.42 -12.21
C LYS A 165 -1.68 -3.00 -11.87
N LEU A 166 -1.32 -2.73 -10.62
CA LEU A 166 -0.93 -1.41 -10.16
C LEU A 166 0.34 -0.91 -10.89
N LYS A 167 1.34 -1.78 -11.06
CA LYS A 167 2.55 -1.45 -11.80
C LYS A 167 2.26 -1.04 -13.24
N LYS A 168 1.39 -1.79 -13.92
CA LYS A 168 0.99 -1.51 -15.29
C LYS A 168 0.17 -0.22 -15.41
N ASP A 169 -0.87 -0.07 -14.58
CA ASP A 169 -1.84 1.03 -14.69
C ASP A 169 -1.22 2.39 -14.32
N TYR A 170 -0.29 2.38 -13.36
CA TYR A 170 0.31 3.61 -12.82
C TYR A 170 1.79 3.79 -13.20
N ASN A 171 2.37 2.84 -13.93
CA ASN A 171 3.79 2.84 -14.29
C ASN A 171 4.70 3.01 -13.05
N ILE A 172 4.42 2.24 -11.99
CA ILE A 172 5.17 2.31 -10.73
C ILE A 172 6.54 1.65 -10.93
N PRO A 173 7.66 2.36 -10.65
CA PRO A 173 8.99 1.79 -10.76
C PRO A 173 9.18 0.56 -9.86
N THR A 174 9.98 -0.42 -10.31
CA THR A 174 10.27 -1.64 -9.54
C THR A 174 10.76 -1.34 -8.12
N ALA A 175 11.60 -0.33 -7.92
CA ALA A 175 12.14 0.05 -6.63
C ALA A 175 11.09 0.61 -5.64
N ASN A 176 9.88 0.91 -6.10
CA ASN A 176 8.86 1.61 -5.31
C ASN A 176 7.81 0.68 -4.70
N PHE A 177 8.08 -0.63 -4.66
CA PHE A 177 7.31 -1.63 -3.91
C PHE A 177 8.08 -1.95 -2.63
N ILE A 178 7.64 -1.41 -1.50
CA ILE A 178 8.37 -1.39 -0.22
C ILE A 178 7.45 -1.72 0.96
N GLY A 179 8.03 -2.01 2.11
CA GLY A 179 7.29 -2.33 3.33
C GLY A 179 7.01 -1.10 4.21
N HIS A 180 5.98 -1.17 5.03
CA HIS A 180 5.71 -0.12 6.02
C HIS A 180 6.85 0.03 7.02
N GLY A 181 7.44 -1.10 7.43
CA GLY A 181 8.60 -1.08 8.32
C GLY A 181 9.86 -0.49 7.69
N ASP A 182 9.96 -0.40 6.35
CA ASP A 182 11.07 0.26 5.67
C ASP A 182 10.93 1.78 5.72
N ILE A 183 9.69 2.28 5.53
CA ILE A 183 9.41 3.73 5.50
C ILE A 183 9.19 4.34 6.88
N ALA A 184 9.01 3.51 7.92
CA ALA A 184 8.78 3.95 9.30
C ALA A 184 9.52 3.07 10.31
N PRO A 185 10.85 2.90 10.20
CA PRO A 185 11.61 1.85 10.88
C PRO A 185 11.57 1.93 12.41
N THR A 186 11.35 3.12 12.99
CA THR A 186 11.25 3.33 14.44
C THR A 186 9.88 2.95 15.02
N ARG A 187 8.85 2.80 14.18
CA ARG A 187 7.46 2.62 14.63
C ARG A 187 6.83 1.32 14.15
N LYS A 188 7.35 0.76 13.05
CA LYS A 188 6.68 -0.29 12.30
C LYS A 188 7.61 -1.45 11.99
N ASN A 189 7.02 -2.63 11.94
CA ASN A 189 7.71 -3.87 11.62
C ASN A 189 7.00 -4.71 10.55
N ASP A 190 5.95 -4.14 9.93
CA ASP A 190 5.15 -4.77 8.91
C ASP A 190 5.66 -4.47 7.48
N PRO A 191 5.57 -5.43 6.54
CA PRO A 191 5.27 -6.83 6.82
C PRO A 191 6.36 -7.50 7.66
N ASN A 192 6.00 -8.57 8.38
CA ASN A 192 6.94 -9.26 9.26
C ASN A 192 8.11 -9.88 8.47
N TRP A 193 9.16 -10.30 9.16
CA TRP A 193 10.40 -10.82 8.57
C TRP A 193 10.23 -12.10 7.70
N ARG A 194 9.09 -12.80 7.80
CA ARG A 194 8.75 -13.98 6.98
C ARG A 194 8.18 -13.62 5.61
N PHE A 195 7.97 -12.32 5.35
CA PHE A 195 7.42 -11.88 4.07
C PHE A 195 8.40 -12.18 2.91
N PRO A 196 7.94 -12.77 1.79
CA PRO A 196 8.80 -13.29 0.74
C PRO A 196 9.29 -12.20 -0.23
N TRP A 197 10.06 -11.23 0.25
CA TRP A 197 10.58 -10.11 -0.56
C TRP A 197 11.36 -10.56 -1.78
N LYS A 198 12.19 -11.64 -1.64
CA LYS A 198 12.95 -12.22 -2.76
C LYS A 198 12.02 -12.62 -3.90
N LEU A 199 10.96 -13.35 -3.60
CA LEU A 199 9.97 -13.79 -4.60
C LEU A 199 9.31 -12.59 -5.31
N LEU A 200 8.96 -11.53 -4.57
CA LEU A 200 8.39 -10.33 -5.16
C LEU A 200 9.38 -9.66 -6.12
N ALA A 201 10.62 -9.51 -5.72
CA ALA A 201 11.68 -8.91 -6.54
C ALA A 201 11.95 -9.73 -7.83
N GLU A 202 11.96 -11.07 -7.75
CA GLU A 202 12.05 -11.97 -8.91
C GLU A 202 10.88 -11.80 -9.89
N LYS A 203 9.72 -11.34 -9.40
CA LYS A 203 8.55 -10.98 -10.22
C LYS A 203 8.53 -9.50 -10.63
N GLY A 204 9.59 -8.74 -10.32
CA GLY A 204 9.74 -7.33 -10.70
C GLY A 204 9.10 -6.33 -9.74
N PHE A 205 8.88 -6.70 -8.47
CA PHE A 205 8.31 -5.85 -7.43
C PHE A 205 9.28 -5.72 -6.24
N GLY A 206 9.95 -4.58 -6.13
CA GLY A 206 10.99 -4.33 -5.14
C GLY A 206 12.41 -4.62 -5.63
N LEU A 207 13.39 -4.25 -4.84
CA LEU A 207 14.80 -4.49 -5.10
C LEU A 207 15.23 -5.81 -4.46
N TRP A 208 16.24 -6.45 -5.04
CA TRP A 208 16.93 -7.59 -4.45
C TRP A 208 18.36 -7.66 -4.92
N TYR A 209 19.23 -8.19 -4.07
CA TYR A 209 20.65 -8.39 -4.37
C TYR A 209 20.90 -9.63 -5.25
N ASP A 210 22.06 -9.64 -5.91
CA ASP A 210 22.54 -10.79 -6.69
C ASP A 210 23.33 -11.76 -5.80
N GLU A 211 23.90 -12.83 -6.39
CA GLU A 211 24.88 -13.65 -5.71
C GLU A 211 26.02 -12.78 -5.17
N LEU A 212 26.29 -12.92 -3.87
CA LEU A 212 27.31 -12.13 -3.18
C LEU A 212 28.70 -12.68 -3.46
N ARG A 213 29.51 -11.89 -4.16
CA ARG A 213 30.90 -12.24 -4.49
C ARG A 213 31.82 -11.02 -4.42
N ASP A 214 31.30 -9.86 -4.14
CA ASP A 214 32.05 -8.62 -4.12
C ASP A 214 32.74 -8.42 -2.78
N THR A 215 34.03 -8.07 -2.81
CA THR A 215 34.72 -7.59 -1.63
C THR A 215 34.23 -6.19 -1.31
N VAL A 216 33.69 -5.98 -0.11
CA VAL A 216 33.21 -4.68 0.33
C VAL A 216 34.40 -3.78 0.64
N PRO A 217 34.56 -2.63 -0.02
CA PRO A 217 35.67 -1.70 0.28
C PRO A 217 35.67 -1.27 1.73
N ALA A 218 36.87 -1.13 2.33
CA ALA A 218 37.00 -0.74 3.73
C ALA A 218 36.32 0.61 4.03
N GLN A 219 36.39 1.54 3.08
CA GLN A 219 35.77 2.88 3.16
C GLN A 219 34.29 2.91 2.94
N PHE A 220 33.64 1.78 2.54
CA PHE A 220 32.18 1.76 2.33
C PHE A 220 31.43 2.04 3.62
N ASN A 221 30.75 3.17 3.67
CA ASN A 221 29.94 3.59 4.80
C ASN A 221 28.50 3.06 4.65
N HIS A 222 28.16 2.07 5.46
CA HIS A 222 26.84 1.43 5.40
C HIS A 222 25.69 2.37 5.81
N ILE A 223 25.90 3.39 6.63
CA ILE A 223 24.86 4.38 6.96
C ILE A 223 24.53 5.23 5.73
N THR A 224 25.56 5.68 5.00
CA THR A 224 25.36 6.36 3.72
C THR A 224 24.66 5.45 2.70
N GLY A 225 25.05 4.17 2.65
CA GLY A 225 24.40 3.17 1.80
C GLY A 225 22.90 3.02 2.10
N LEU A 226 22.50 2.89 3.37
CA LEU A 226 21.10 2.84 3.78
C LEU A 226 20.32 4.07 3.33
N ARG A 227 20.90 5.27 3.51
CA ARG A 227 20.26 6.52 3.05
C ARG A 227 20.06 6.55 1.54
N ILE A 228 21.02 6.07 0.76
CA ILE A 228 20.92 6.03 -0.70
C ILE A 228 19.82 5.07 -1.14
N VAL A 229 19.68 3.91 -0.50
CA VAL A 229 18.58 2.98 -0.76
C VAL A 229 17.21 3.61 -0.46
N GLY A 230 17.13 4.50 0.53
CA GLY A 230 15.89 5.23 0.85
C GLY A 230 15.55 5.30 2.34
N TYR A 231 16.24 4.56 3.20
CA TYR A 231 15.95 4.51 4.65
C TYR A 231 16.17 5.86 5.33
N ASP A 232 15.27 6.21 6.27
CA ASP A 232 15.50 7.31 7.20
C ASP A 232 16.57 6.90 8.23
N ILE A 233 17.69 7.56 8.19
CA ILE A 233 18.86 7.28 9.06
C ILE A 233 18.91 8.14 10.33
N LYS A 234 17.84 8.85 10.68
CA LYS A 234 17.77 9.59 11.96
C LYS A 234 17.96 8.65 13.15
N ASP A 235 17.41 7.44 13.06
CA ASP A 235 17.72 6.31 13.94
C ASP A 235 18.40 5.21 13.11
N THR A 236 19.72 5.19 13.13
CA THR A 236 20.52 4.23 12.36
C THR A 236 20.28 2.79 12.79
N SER A 237 20.03 2.56 14.09
CA SER A 237 19.74 1.22 14.61
C SER A 237 18.42 0.68 14.06
N ALA A 238 17.37 1.49 14.06
CA ALA A 238 16.08 1.12 13.49
C ALA A 238 16.17 0.91 11.98
N ALA A 239 16.89 1.75 11.25
CA ALA A 239 17.12 1.60 9.81
C ALA A 239 17.85 0.29 9.47
N ILE A 240 18.87 -0.09 10.25
CA ILE A 240 19.59 -1.36 10.08
C ILE A 240 18.67 -2.54 10.31
N VAL A 241 17.85 -2.51 11.36
CA VAL A 241 16.89 -3.60 11.66
C VAL A 241 15.85 -3.72 10.54
N ALA A 242 15.32 -2.61 10.03
CA ALA A 242 14.37 -2.62 8.92
C ALA A 242 14.99 -3.20 7.64
N PHE A 243 16.19 -2.75 7.29
CA PHE A 243 16.96 -3.29 6.16
C PHE A 243 17.19 -4.81 6.31
N LYS A 244 17.65 -5.27 7.47
CA LYS A 244 17.89 -6.69 7.71
C LYS A 244 16.61 -7.51 7.68
N ARG A 245 15.50 -7.00 8.21
CA ARG A 245 14.18 -7.63 8.12
C ARG A 245 13.77 -7.85 6.67
N HIS A 246 13.97 -6.85 5.82
CA HIS A 246 13.61 -6.90 4.40
C HIS A 246 14.51 -7.86 3.61
N PHE A 247 15.82 -7.72 3.70
CA PHE A 247 16.76 -8.39 2.81
C PHE A 247 17.40 -9.67 3.39
N LEU A 248 17.38 -9.86 4.71
CA LEU A 248 17.99 -11.01 5.39
C LEU A 248 17.00 -11.84 6.18
N GLN A 249 15.75 -11.41 6.31
CA GLN A 249 14.78 -12.03 7.22
C GLN A 249 15.28 -12.10 8.68
N ASP A 250 16.09 -11.12 9.08
CA ASP A 250 16.75 -11.01 10.37
C ASP A 250 16.35 -9.70 11.07
N THR A 251 15.94 -9.79 12.33
CA THR A 251 15.49 -8.65 13.13
C THR A 251 16.47 -8.29 14.26
N THR A 252 17.65 -8.87 14.28
CA THR A 252 18.68 -8.55 15.28
C THR A 252 19.27 -7.16 15.05
N ARG A 253 19.74 -6.54 16.12
CA ARG A 253 20.37 -5.21 16.05
C ARG A 253 21.78 -5.29 15.47
N GLY A 254 22.24 -4.16 14.95
CA GLY A 254 23.58 -3.98 14.39
C GLY A 254 23.74 -4.52 12.96
N MET A 255 24.63 -3.89 12.21
CA MET A 255 24.97 -4.29 10.85
C MET A 255 25.94 -5.49 10.91
N THR A 256 25.54 -6.59 10.26
CA THR A 256 26.39 -7.78 10.14
C THR A 256 27.32 -7.66 8.92
N PRO A 257 28.43 -8.43 8.85
CA PRO A 257 29.25 -8.51 7.64
C PRO A 257 28.45 -8.85 6.40
N LEU A 258 27.55 -9.85 6.48
CA LEU A 258 26.64 -10.23 5.39
C LEU A 258 25.68 -9.08 5.03
N GLY A 259 25.10 -8.40 6.02
CA GLY A 259 24.25 -7.23 5.76
C GLY A 259 24.98 -6.11 5.04
N ARG A 260 26.25 -5.87 5.41
CA ARG A 260 27.10 -4.88 4.74
C ARG A 260 27.41 -5.26 3.29
N GLU A 261 27.64 -6.54 3.02
CA GLU A 261 27.89 -7.08 1.69
C GLU A 261 26.64 -6.95 0.80
N ILE A 262 25.45 -7.34 1.32
CA ILE A 262 24.17 -7.18 0.60
C ILE A 262 23.92 -5.70 0.29
N LEU A 263 24.11 -4.81 1.26
CA LEU A 263 23.89 -3.38 1.05
C LEU A 263 24.83 -2.81 0.00
N PHE A 264 26.08 -3.23 0.00
CA PHE A 264 27.06 -2.84 -1.03
C PHE A 264 26.68 -3.34 -2.41
N ASN A 265 26.21 -4.60 -2.52
CA ASN A 265 25.72 -5.17 -3.77
C ASN A 265 24.51 -4.39 -4.31
N LEU A 266 23.51 -4.09 -3.45
CA LEU A 266 22.36 -3.27 -3.83
C LEU A 266 22.79 -1.88 -4.31
N HIS A 267 23.72 -1.24 -3.59
CA HIS A 267 24.25 0.06 -3.99
C HIS A 267 24.92 0.01 -5.37
N LYS A 268 25.76 -0.99 -5.62
CA LYS A 268 26.45 -1.17 -6.91
C LYS A 268 25.48 -1.48 -8.06
N LYS A 269 24.39 -2.19 -7.77
CA LYS A 269 23.43 -2.66 -8.77
C LYS A 269 22.43 -1.59 -9.21
N TYR A 270 22.02 -0.71 -8.29
CA TYR A 270 20.87 0.18 -8.53
C TYR A 270 21.19 1.67 -8.41
N PHE A 271 22.35 2.04 -7.87
CA PHE A 271 22.73 3.43 -7.57
C PHE A 271 24.15 3.75 -8.02
#